data_8a3be1dc1183824e792104566faa04c9
#
_entry.id   8a3be1dc1183824e792104566faa04c9
#
_cell.length_a   1.000
_cell.length_b   1.000
_cell.length_c   1.000
_cell.angle_alpha   90.00
_cell.angle_beta   90.00
_cell.angle_gamma   90.00
#
_symmetry.space_group_name_H-M   'P 1'
#
loop_
_entity.id
_entity.type
_entity.pdbx_description
1 polymer ?
#
loop_
_entity_poly.entity_id
_entity_poly.type
_entity_poly.pdbx_seq_one_letter_code
_entity_poly.pdbx_strand_id
1 'polypeptide(L)'
;MQLFQDLLTTESTVSQAPLTVQAHKSELACLSVNREGTLLATASHKGTLIRVWDTARRVLLAELRRGSDPATLYCINFSGDSEFLCCSSDKGTIHIFALKDTKLNRRSTFSRMGFLGGYMESQWALANFTVPPECACVCAFGTSSTVYAICVDGTFHKYVFKADGCCNRESFDVYLDLVADDEF
;
A
#
# COMPACT_ATOMS: atom_id res chain seq x y z
N MET A 1 -16.64 -10.87 -52.12
CA MET A 1 -15.42 -10.07 -52.07
C MET A 1 -15.53 -8.95 -51.03
N GLN A 2 -16.25 -9.22 -49.93
CA GLN A 2 -16.51 -8.29 -48.81
C GLN A 2 -15.98 -8.78 -47.46
N LEU A 3 -15.40 -9.97 -47.43
CA LEU A 3 -14.94 -10.64 -46.20
C LEU A 3 -13.43 -10.49 -45.93
N PHE A 4 -12.71 -9.72 -46.78
CA PHE A 4 -11.27 -9.48 -46.63
C PHE A 4 -10.89 -8.05 -46.26
N GLN A 5 -11.86 -7.17 -46.04
CA GLN A 5 -11.61 -5.77 -45.67
C GLN A 5 -11.67 -5.49 -44.16
N ASP A 6 -12.22 -6.43 -43.37
CA ASP A 6 -12.33 -6.26 -41.92
C ASP A 6 -11.12 -6.79 -41.13
N LEU A 7 -10.09 -7.27 -41.80
CA LEU A 7 -8.85 -7.80 -41.17
C LEU A 7 -7.66 -6.84 -41.22
N LEU A 8 -7.84 -5.62 -41.63
CA LEU A 8 -6.74 -4.63 -41.77
C LEU A 8 -6.89 -3.39 -40.89
N THR A 9 -7.78 -3.38 -39.92
CA THR A 9 -7.76 -2.40 -38.82
C THR A 9 -7.19 -3.04 -37.56
N THR A 10 -6.01 -3.64 -37.62
CA THR A 10 -5.13 -3.65 -36.49
C THR A 10 -4.69 -2.20 -36.29
N GLU A 11 -5.36 -1.50 -35.37
CA GLU A 11 -4.79 -0.29 -34.80
C GLU A 11 -3.39 -0.66 -34.34
N SER A 12 -2.40 -0.18 -35.09
CA SER A 12 -1.01 -0.19 -34.66
C SER A 12 -1.01 0.66 -33.39
N THR A 13 -0.98 0.01 -32.23
CA THR A 13 -0.73 0.67 -30.95
C THR A 13 0.65 1.28 -31.03
N VAL A 14 0.68 2.53 -31.49
CA VAL A 14 1.91 3.33 -31.47
C VAL A 14 2.32 3.40 -30.01
N SER A 15 3.45 2.79 -29.69
CA SER A 15 4.05 2.88 -28.37
C SER A 15 4.24 4.36 -28.06
N GLN A 16 3.41 4.89 -27.18
CA GLN A 16 3.56 6.27 -26.72
C GLN A 16 4.89 6.39 -25.96
N ALA A 17 5.55 7.53 -26.12
CA ALA A 17 6.76 7.82 -25.35
C ALA A 17 6.50 7.63 -23.85
N PRO A 18 7.46 7.05 -23.09
CA PRO A 18 7.31 6.86 -21.66
C PRO A 18 6.99 8.19 -20.97
N LEU A 19 5.95 8.20 -20.18
CA LEU A 19 5.56 9.37 -19.42
C LEU A 19 5.98 9.19 -17.96
N THR A 20 6.65 10.20 -17.42
CA THR A 20 7.26 10.16 -16.10
C THR A 20 6.42 10.93 -15.09
N VAL A 21 6.23 10.37 -13.90
CA VAL A 21 5.64 11.03 -12.72
C VAL A 21 6.74 11.20 -11.67
N GLN A 22 6.95 12.44 -11.20
CA GLN A 22 7.85 12.68 -10.07
C GLN A 22 7.14 12.34 -8.76
N ALA A 23 7.19 11.06 -8.38
CA ALA A 23 6.44 10.54 -7.25
C ALA A 23 7.01 11.01 -5.89
N HIS A 24 8.33 11.07 -5.75
CA HIS A 24 9.00 11.44 -4.51
C HIS A 24 10.28 12.24 -4.77
N LYS A 25 10.79 12.92 -3.75
CA LYS A 25 12.06 13.67 -3.80
C LYS A 25 13.29 12.78 -3.72
N SER A 26 13.17 11.59 -3.13
CA SER A 26 14.20 10.57 -3.03
C SER A 26 13.80 9.33 -3.82
N GLU A 27 14.75 8.41 -4.01
CA GLU A 27 14.53 7.16 -4.74
C GLU A 27 13.36 6.36 -4.19
N LEU A 28 12.69 5.64 -5.08
CA LEU A 28 11.60 4.75 -4.74
C LEU A 28 12.15 3.48 -4.08
N ALA A 29 11.50 3.06 -3.00
CA ALA A 29 11.85 1.86 -2.26
C ALA A 29 10.79 0.76 -2.38
N CYS A 30 9.52 1.15 -2.50
CA CYS A 30 8.42 0.19 -2.54
C CYS A 30 7.31 0.68 -3.49
N LEU A 31 6.74 -0.25 -4.25
CA LEU A 31 5.69 -0.02 -5.24
C LEU A 31 4.62 -1.10 -5.14
N SER A 32 3.39 -0.74 -5.44
CA SER A 32 2.29 -1.69 -5.60
C SER A 32 1.26 -1.14 -6.58
N VAL A 33 0.69 -2.02 -7.39
CA VAL A 33 -0.40 -1.71 -8.32
C VAL A 33 -1.63 -2.49 -7.87
N ASN A 34 -2.81 -1.86 -7.92
CA ASN A 34 -4.04 -2.57 -7.63
C ASN A 34 -4.38 -3.59 -8.72
N ARG A 35 -5.32 -4.48 -8.44
CA ARG A 35 -5.69 -5.59 -9.32
C ARG A 35 -6.11 -5.13 -10.73
N GLU A 36 -6.79 -4.01 -10.83
CA GLU A 36 -7.31 -3.43 -12.08
C GLU A 36 -6.25 -2.63 -12.85
N GLY A 37 -5.07 -2.39 -12.29
CA GLY A 37 -4.03 -1.55 -12.89
C GLY A 37 -4.35 -0.05 -12.89
N THR A 38 -5.40 0.38 -12.19
CA THR A 38 -5.90 1.76 -12.18
C THR A 38 -5.26 2.64 -11.11
N LEU A 39 -4.71 2.03 -10.05
CA LEU A 39 -4.05 2.71 -8.94
C LEU A 39 -2.61 2.22 -8.77
N LEU A 40 -1.70 3.15 -8.53
CA LEU A 40 -0.30 2.89 -8.19
C LEU A 40 0.00 3.50 -6.81
N ALA A 41 0.48 2.69 -5.89
CA ALA A 41 1.03 3.16 -4.62
C ALA A 41 2.56 3.20 -4.68
N THR A 42 3.15 4.27 -4.16
CA THR A 42 4.60 4.50 -4.17
C THR A 42 5.11 4.96 -2.81
N ALA A 43 6.26 4.47 -2.40
CA ALA A 43 6.99 4.98 -1.24
C ALA A 43 8.48 5.12 -1.56
N SER A 44 9.13 6.13 -0.98
CA SER A 44 10.56 6.35 -1.12
C SER A 44 11.35 5.73 0.03
N HIS A 45 12.68 5.70 -0.08
CA HIS A 45 13.58 5.24 0.97
C HIS A 45 13.40 5.97 2.32
N LYS A 46 12.89 7.20 2.31
CA LYS A 46 12.52 7.88 3.56
C LYS A 46 11.41 7.16 4.32
N GLY A 47 10.47 6.50 3.63
CA GLY A 47 9.44 5.66 4.19
C GLY A 47 8.40 6.34 5.08
N THR A 48 8.32 7.68 5.11
CA THR A 48 7.37 8.41 5.94
C THR A 48 6.00 8.60 5.27
N LEU A 49 5.98 8.61 3.94
CA LEU A 49 4.79 8.85 3.12
C LEU A 49 4.62 7.77 2.07
N ILE A 50 3.37 7.39 1.84
CA ILE A 50 2.93 6.59 0.70
C ILE A 50 2.04 7.48 -0.15
N ARG A 51 2.24 7.49 -1.47
CA ARG A 51 1.45 8.25 -2.42
C ARG A 51 0.69 7.32 -3.34
N VAL A 52 -0.60 7.60 -3.51
CA VAL A 52 -1.49 6.83 -4.39
C VAL A 52 -1.84 7.68 -5.60
N TRP A 53 -1.65 7.10 -6.78
CA TRP A 53 -1.77 7.74 -8.08
C TRP A 53 -2.83 7.06 -8.93
N ASP A 54 -3.57 7.85 -9.71
CA ASP A 54 -4.34 7.35 -10.85
C ASP A 54 -3.36 7.04 -11.99
N THR A 55 -3.35 5.81 -12.46
CA THR A 55 -2.39 5.39 -13.51
C THR A 55 -2.69 5.98 -14.87
N ALA A 56 -3.98 6.17 -15.21
CA ALA A 56 -4.41 6.72 -16.49
C ALA A 56 -4.22 8.24 -16.55
N ARG A 57 -4.68 8.94 -15.50
CA ARG A 57 -4.62 10.41 -15.42
C ARG A 57 -3.27 10.92 -14.91
N ARG A 58 -2.49 10.07 -14.24
CA ARG A 58 -1.19 10.40 -13.63
C ARG A 58 -1.26 11.52 -12.60
N VAL A 59 -2.36 11.58 -11.88
CA VAL A 59 -2.60 12.55 -10.81
C VAL A 59 -2.48 11.89 -9.46
N LEU A 60 -1.97 12.65 -8.48
CA LEU A 60 -1.93 12.22 -7.09
C LEU A 60 -3.35 12.23 -6.52
N LEU A 61 -3.81 11.08 -6.05
CA LEU A 61 -5.13 10.90 -5.43
C LEU A 61 -5.08 11.01 -3.92
N ALA A 62 -4.04 10.48 -3.29
CA ALA A 62 -3.90 10.50 -1.84
C ALA A 62 -2.43 10.53 -1.41
N GLU A 63 -2.16 11.22 -0.31
CA GLU A 63 -0.91 11.15 0.43
C GLU A 63 -1.19 10.58 1.81
N LEU A 64 -0.63 9.40 2.09
CA LEU A 64 -0.85 8.64 3.31
C LEU A 64 0.41 8.71 4.16
N ARG A 65 0.25 9.03 5.44
CA ARG A 65 1.37 9.15 6.37
C ARG A 65 1.56 7.86 7.16
N ARG A 66 2.64 7.15 6.85
CA ARG A 66 3.05 5.95 7.61
C ARG A 66 3.55 6.36 9.00
N GLY A 67 4.34 7.44 9.10
CA GLY A 67 4.91 7.91 10.36
C GLY A 67 5.69 9.20 10.19
N SER A 68 6.23 9.74 11.31
CA SER A 68 7.12 10.91 11.34
C SER A 68 8.57 10.53 11.05
N ASP A 69 8.99 9.37 11.54
CA ASP A 69 10.38 8.92 11.46
C ASP A 69 10.65 8.10 10.20
N PRO A 70 11.86 8.14 9.64
CA PRO A 70 12.25 7.29 8.53
C PRO A 70 12.06 5.81 8.85
N ALA A 71 11.70 5.02 7.84
CA ALA A 71 11.54 3.59 7.95
C ALA A 71 11.73 2.91 6.60
N THR A 72 12.25 1.70 6.62
CA THR A 72 12.31 0.83 5.45
C THR A 72 10.97 0.12 5.29
N LEU A 73 10.23 0.45 4.22
CA LEU A 73 9.02 -0.28 3.89
C LEU A 73 9.38 -1.62 3.26
N TYR A 74 8.76 -2.68 3.75
CA TYR A 74 8.91 -4.03 3.22
C TYR A 74 7.84 -4.38 2.20
N CYS A 75 6.61 -3.90 2.43
CA CYS A 75 5.46 -4.29 1.63
C CYS A 75 4.42 -3.16 1.60
N ILE A 76 3.78 -3.00 0.44
CA ILE A 76 2.56 -2.20 0.24
C ILE A 76 1.60 -3.05 -0.57
N ASN A 77 0.35 -3.19 -0.11
CA ASN A 77 -0.68 -3.92 -0.85
C ASN A 77 -2.04 -3.23 -0.80
N PHE A 78 -2.77 -3.31 -1.91
CA PHE A 78 -4.17 -2.92 -1.98
C PHE A 78 -5.07 -4.07 -1.55
N SER A 79 -6.25 -3.74 -1.01
CA SER A 79 -7.34 -4.71 -0.88
C SER A 79 -7.89 -5.10 -2.26
N GLY A 80 -8.55 -6.27 -2.34
CA GLY A 80 -9.06 -6.79 -3.63
C GLY A 80 -10.08 -5.88 -4.32
N ASP A 81 -10.79 -5.06 -3.54
CA ASP A 81 -11.75 -4.03 -4.00
C ASP A 81 -11.11 -2.64 -4.16
N SER A 82 -9.82 -2.51 -3.86
CA SER A 82 -9.08 -1.24 -3.88
C SER A 82 -9.61 -0.16 -2.92
N GLU A 83 -10.43 -0.53 -1.94
CA GLU A 83 -10.97 0.40 -0.94
C GLU A 83 -9.98 0.71 0.18
N PHE A 84 -9.00 -0.18 0.39
CA PHE A 84 -7.98 -0.06 1.45
C PHE A 84 -6.58 -0.34 0.91
N LEU A 85 -5.58 0.14 1.67
CA LEU A 85 -4.17 -0.12 1.45
C LEU A 85 -3.52 -0.47 2.78
N CYS A 86 -2.67 -1.50 2.82
CA CYS A 86 -1.85 -1.82 3.97
C CYS A 86 -0.36 -1.71 3.64
N CYS A 87 0.46 -1.47 4.66
CA CYS A 87 1.90 -1.48 4.52
C CYS A 87 2.60 -2.01 5.78
N SER A 88 3.77 -2.60 5.58
CA SER A 88 4.70 -3.04 6.62
C SER A 88 6.04 -2.32 6.52
N SER A 89 6.78 -2.25 7.62
CA SER A 89 8.09 -1.63 7.70
C SER A 89 8.94 -2.21 8.84
N ASP A 90 10.21 -1.85 8.89
CA ASP A 90 11.17 -2.18 9.95
C ASP A 90 10.74 -1.74 11.35
N LYS A 91 9.72 -0.88 11.47
CA LYS A 91 9.17 -0.43 12.76
C LYS A 91 8.19 -1.43 13.39
N GLY A 92 7.90 -2.55 12.73
CA GLY A 92 7.00 -3.58 13.24
C GLY A 92 5.53 -3.16 13.33
N THR A 93 5.14 -2.03 12.74
CA THR A 93 3.75 -1.61 12.69
C THR A 93 3.18 -1.81 11.28
N ILE A 94 2.10 -2.57 11.20
CA ILE A 94 1.30 -2.69 9.99
C ILE A 94 0.24 -1.59 10.02
N HIS A 95 0.25 -0.71 9.02
CA HIS A 95 -0.72 0.37 8.89
C HIS A 95 -1.77 0.01 7.85
N ILE A 96 -3.03 0.38 8.12
CA ILE A 96 -4.19 0.18 7.23
C ILE A 96 -4.81 1.54 6.96
N PHE A 97 -4.94 1.90 5.68
CA PHE A 97 -5.48 3.17 5.22
C PHE A 97 -6.75 2.93 4.41
N ALA A 98 -7.76 3.76 4.59
CA ALA A 98 -8.91 3.82 3.71
C ALA A 98 -8.60 4.70 2.49
N LEU A 99 -8.91 4.20 1.29
CA LEU A 99 -8.71 4.93 0.02
C LEU A 99 -10.02 5.48 -0.53
N LYS A 100 -11.13 4.73 -0.41
CA LYS A 100 -12.45 5.12 -0.92
C LYS A 100 -13.14 6.11 0.00
N ASP A 101 -13.32 5.75 1.26
CA ASP A 101 -13.84 6.67 2.28
C ASP A 101 -12.71 7.20 3.15
N THR A 102 -12.01 8.19 2.64
CA THR A 102 -10.85 8.79 3.32
C THR A 102 -11.20 9.52 4.62
N LYS A 103 -12.48 9.71 4.94
CA LYS A 103 -12.93 10.27 6.22
C LYS A 103 -12.67 9.32 7.39
N LEU A 104 -12.55 8.02 7.10
CA LEU A 104 -12.19 7.00 8.09
C LEU A 104 -10.74 7.14 8.57
N ASN A 105 -9.87 7.70 7.76
CA ASN A 105 -8.48 7.94 8.12
C ASN A 105 -8.36 9.03 9.18
N ARG A 106 -7.42 8.84 10.10
CA ARG A 106 -7.12 9.86 11.12
C ARG A 106 -6.48 11.08 10.48
N ARG A 107 -6.82 12.25 10.95
CA ARG A 107 -6.24 13.52 10.51
C ARG A 107 -5.36 14.10 11.60
N SER A 108 -4.29 14.80 11.20
CA SER A 108 -3.47 15.55 12.15
C SER A 108 -4.32 16.65 12.81
N THR A 109 -4.17 16.83 14.11
CA THR A 109 -4.81 17.94 14.87
C THR A 109 -4.36 19.32 14.36
N PHE A 110 -3.19 19.39 13.71
CA PHE A 110 -2.65 20.63 13.15
C PHE A 110 -3.32 21.07 11.83
N SER A 111 -4.12 20.23 11.19
CA SER A 111 -4.82 20.54 9.93
C SER A 111 -5.94 21.58 10.09
N ARG A 112 -6.34 21.92 11.30
CA ARG A 112 -7.34 22.95 11.58
C ARG A 112 -6.83 24.40 11.45
N MET A 113 -5.53 24.60 11.34
CA MET A 113 -4.96 25.93 11.06
C MET A 113 -4.84 26.12 9.55
N GLY A 114 -5.93 26.52 8.93
CA GLY A 114 -6.10 26.76 7.50
C GLY A 114 -5.20 27.85 6.91
N PHE A 115 -3.90 27.63 6.89
CA PHE A 115 -2.92 28.48 6.24
C PHE A 115 -1.95 27.60 5.47
N LEU A 116 -2.23 27.36 4.21
CA LEU A 116 -1.26 27.15 3.12
C LEU A 116 -1.99 26.49 1.95
N GLY A 117 -2.30 27.31 0.95
CA GLY A 117 -2.99 26.87 -0.25
C GLY A 117 -2.26 25.73 -0.97
N GLY A 118 -3.01 24.76 -1.45
CA GLY A 118 -2.56 23.78 -2.45
C GLY A 118 -1.74 22.60 -1.93
N TYR A 119 -1.50 22.45 -0.63
CA TYR A 119 -0.83 21.29 -0.07
C TYR A 119 -1.85 20.17 0.21
N MET A 120 -1.70 19.01 -0.43
CA MET A 120 -2.52 17.85 -0.11
C MET A 120 -2.19 17.41 1.32
N GLU A 121 -3.19 17.45 2.20
CA GLU A 121 -3.03 17.04 3.58
C GLU A 121 -2.79 15.53 3.65
N SER A 122 -1.68 15.12 4.27
CA SER A 122 -1.38 13.71 4.46
C SER A 122 -2.29 13.10 5.54
N GLN A 123 -2.84 11.93 5.26
CA GLN A 123 -3.78 11.21 6.11
C GLN A 123 -3.06 10.13 6.90
N TRP A 124 -3.37 9.99 8.19
CA TRP A 124 -2.87 8.93 9.05
C TRP A 124 -3.70 7.65 8.92
N ALA A 125 -3.11 6.52 9.29
CA ALA A 125 -3.79 5.23 9.20
C ALA A 125 -5.13 5.21 9.94
N LEU A 126 -6.13 4.57 9.31
CA LEU A 126 -7.40 4.21 9.94
C LEU A 126 -7.17 3.29 11.14
N ALA A 127 -6.43 2.21 10.91
CA ALA A 127 -6.13 1.18 11.90
C ALA A 127 -4.66 0.73 11.79
N ASN A 128 -4.16 0.09 12.83
CA ASN A 128 -2.84 -0.53 12.82
C ASN A 128 -2.77 -1.67 13.83
N PHE A 129 -1.79 -2.55 13.65
CA PHE A 129 -1.37 -3.57 14.61
C PHE A 129 0.14 -3.75 14.55
N THR A 130 0.71 -4.43 15.54
CA THR A 130 2.15 -4.63 15.64
C THR A 130 2.53 -6.10 15.47
N VAL A 131 3.66 -6.29 14.80
CA VAL A 131 4.44 -7.52 14.69
C VAL A 131 5.82 -7.26 15.30
N PRO A 132 6.70 -8.26 15.48
CA PRO A 132 8.04 -8.01 15.99
C PRO A 132 8.76 -6.93 15.15
N PRO A 133 9.38 -5.92 15.79
CA PRO A 133 10.15 -4.90 15.07
C PRO A 133 11.40 -5.52 14.43
N GLU A 134 11.92 -4.87 13.38
CA GLU A 134 13.10 -5.30 12.61
C GLU A 134 12.95 -6.68 11.93
N CYS A 135 11.81 -7.35 12.13
CA CYS A 135 11.44 -8.57 11.42
C CYS A 135 10.80 -8.20 10.09
N ALA A 136 11.41 -8.56 8.98
CA ALA A 136 10.83 -8.31 7.67
C ALA A 136 9.52 -9.11 7.54
N CYS A 137 8.47 -8.44 7.06
CA CYS A 137 7.19 -9.09 6.88
C CYS A 137 6.46 -8.58 5.64
N VAL A 138 5.72 -9.48 5.01
CA VAL A 138 4.74 -9.14 3.98
C VAL A 138 3.36 -9.05 4.62
N CYS A 139 2.56 -8.10 4.15
CA CYS A 139 1.17 -7.96 4.59
C CYS A 139 0.23 -7.96 3.40
N ALA A 140 -0.96 -8.54 3.56
CA ALA A 140 -1.97 -8.63 2.51
C ALA A 140 -3.37 -8.61 3.11
N PHE A 141 -4.33 -8.15 2.30
CA PHE A 141 -5.74 -8.27 2.66
C PHE A 141 -6.26 -9.69 2.35
N GLY A 142 -7.10 -10.19 3.24
CA GLY A 142 -7.96 -11.34 2.99
C GLY A 142 -9.32 -10.90 2.47
N THR A 143 -10.36 -11.58 2.94
CA THR A 143 -11.74 -11.20 2.65
C THR A 143 -12.19 -10.07 3.58
N SER A 144 -12.95 -9.10 3.04
CA SER A 144 -13.57 -8.00 3.79
C SER A 144 -12.56 -7.18 4.60
N SER A 145 -12.68 -7.15 5.91
CA SER A 145 -11.87 -6.34 6.85
C SER A 145 -10.72 -7.11 7.51
N THR A 146 -10.17 -8.14 6.83
CA THR A 146 -9.09 -8.96 7.36
C THR A 146 -7.74 -8.61 6.73
N VAL A 147 -6.69 -8.51 7.57
CA VAL A 147 -5.30 -8.34 7.13
C VAL A 147 -4.43 -9.44 7.71
N TYR A 148 -3.61 -10.02 6.87
CA TYR A 148 -2.60 -11.00 7.23
C TYR A 148 -1.22 -10.35 7.24
N ALA A 149 -0.33 -10.82 8.11
CA ALA A 149 1.08 -10.54 8.06
C ALA A 149 1.86 -11.85 8.27
N ILE A 150 2.85 -12.08 7.42
CA ILE A 150 3.77 -13.23 7.51
C ILE A 150 5.17 -12.64 7.67
N CYS A 151 5.83 -13.02 8.73
CA CYS A 151 7.15 -12.53 9.11
C CYS A 151 8.23 -13.56 8.73
N VAL A 152 9.46 -13.08 8.48
CA VAL A 152 10.61 -13.97 8.15
C VAL A 152 11.03 -14.86 9.31
N ASP A 153 10.60 -14.58 10.54
CA ASP A 153 10.76 -15.46 11.70
C ASP A 153 9.79 -16.66 11.71
N GLY A 154 8.99 -16.81 10.65
CA GLY A 154 8.01 -17.88 10.49
C GLY A 154 6.66 -17.60 11.13
N THR A 155 6.47 -16.47 11.81
CA THR A 155 5.20 -16.14 12.46
C THR A 155 4.15 -15.66 11.45
N PHE A 156 2.91 -16.06 11.70
CA PHE A 156 1.72 -15.67 10.94
C PHE A 156 0.75 -14.96 11.86
N HIS A 157 0.25 -13.82 11.41
CA HIS A 157 -0.69 -12.99 12.13
C HIS A 157 -1.93 -12.72 11.28
N LYS A 158 -3.12 -12.89 11.86
CA LYS A 158 -4.40 -12.53 11.25
C LYS A 158 -5.12 -11.51 12.12
N TYR A 159 -5.47 -10.37 11.56
CA TYR A 159 -6.15 -9.29 12.23
C TYR A 159 -7.43 -8.90 11.50
N VAL A 160 -8.45 -8.53 12.26
CA VAL A 160 -9.69 -7.94 11.73
C VAL A 160 -9.75 -6.49 12.18
N PHE A 161 -9.99 -5.59 11.24
CA PHE A 161 -10.14 -4.16 11.52
C PHE A 161 -11.58 -3.70 11.23
N LYS A 162 -11.96 -2.57 11.83
CA LYS A 162 -13.29 -1.97 11.69
C LYS A 162 -13.18 -0.51 11.25
N ALA A 163 -14.27 0.05 10.76
CA ALA A 163 -14.35 1.46 10.33
C ALA A 163 -14.10 2.46 11.47
N ASP A 164 -14.28 2.05 12.72
CA ASP A 164 -13.96 2.86 13.91
C ASP A 164 -12.46 2.89 14.24
N GLY A 165 -11.63 2.15 13.50
CA GLY A 165 -10.19 2.04 13.70
C GLY A 165 -9.76 0.96 14.70
N CYS A 166 -10.70 0.21 15.28
CA CYS A 166 -10.39 -0.96 16.10
C CYS A 166 -9.74 -2.04 15.23
N CYS A 167 -8.68 -2.67 15.74
CA CYS A 167 -7.97 -3.75 15.06
C CYS A 167 -7.64 -4.85 16.08
N ASN A 168 -8.23 -6.03 15.90
CA ASN A 168 -8.11 -7.13 16.85
C ASN A 168 -7.48 -8.35 16.20
N ARG A 169 -6.57 -9.01 16.90
CA ARG A 169 -5.98 -10.28 16.48
C ARG A 169 -7.02 -11.38 16.51
N GLU A 170 -7.21 -12.05 15.38
CA GLU A 170 -8.10 -13.21 15.25
C GLU A 170 -7.33 -14.52 15.41
N SER A 171 -6.12 -14.62 14.79
CA SER A 171 -5.26 -15.78 15.00
C SER A 171 -3.78 -15.41 14.95
N PHE A 172 -2.96 -16.28 15.50
CA PHE A 172 -1.51 -16.26 15.50
C PHE A 172 -1.02 -17.69 15.38
N ASP A 173 -0.10 -17.94 14.47
CA ASP A 173 0.51 -19.25 14.24
C ASP A 173 1.99 -19.10 13.90
N VAL A 174 2.73 -20.19 14.01
CA VAL A 174 4.09 -20.33 13.50
C VAL A 174 4.04 -21.36 12.37
N TYR A 175 4.22 -20.89 11.14
CA TYR A 175 4.13 -21.75 9.94
C TYR A 175 5.47 -22.29 9.47
N LEU A 176 6.55 -21.59 9.78
CA LEU A 176 7.88 -21.94 9.30
C LEU A 176 8.75 -22.26 10.51
N ASP A 177 9.06 -23.55 10.70
CA ASP A 177 10.16 -23.94 11.58
C ASP A 177 11.46 -23.69 10.81
N LEU A 178 12.38 -22.97 11.43
CA LEU A 178 13.74 -22.86 10.94
C LEU A 178 14.40 -24.24 11.13
N VAL A 179 14.43 -25.01 10.07
CA VAL A 179 15.26 -26.22 10.01
C VAL A 179 16.71 -25.72 9.94
N ALA A 180 17.54 -26.13 10.90
CA ALA A 180 18.96 -25.83 10.86
C ALA A 180 19.55 -26.39 9.56
N ASP A 181 20.26 -25.55 8.79
CA ASP A 181 20.89 -25.88 7.49
C ASP A 181 22.10 -26.88 7.61
N ASP A 182 22.14 -27.67 8.67
CA ASP A 182 23.28 -28.52 8.98
C ASP A 182 23.24 -29.93 8.34
N GLU A 183 22.31 -30.20 7.43
CA GLU A 183 22.23 -31.48 6.74
C GLU A 183 22.11 -31.35 5.20
N PHE A 184 23.18 -30.85 4.56
CA PHE A 184 23.45 -31.13 3.15
C PHE A 184 24.94 -31.34 2.91
#